data_4c45a97a180a512ecf19db19ecb07d7a
#
_entry.id   4c45a97a180a512ecf19db19ecb07d7a
#
_cell.length_a   1.000
_cell.length_b   1.000
_cell.length_c   1.000
_cell.angle_alpha   90.00
_cell.angle_beta   90.00
_cell.angle_gamma   90.00
#
_symmetry.space_group_name_H-M   'P 1'
#
loop_
_entity.id
_entity.type
_entity.pdbx_description
1 polymer ?
#
loop_
_entity_poly.entity_id
_entity_poly.type
_entity_poly.pdbx_seq_one_letter_code
_entity_poly.pdbx_strand_id
1 'polypeptide(L)'
;MQAEERKKLIELYSGGYAAVAEALLKITPEELDFKPDQKRWSVREIVHHLADSEMTAAVRLRLLVAQDRPTLHGYDQDEFARRLYLSLIHI
;
A
#
# COMPACT_ATOMS: atom_id res chain seq x y z
N MET A 1 -19.95 -6.22 13.93
CA MET A 1 -19.58 -4.84 13.65
C MET A 1 -20.83 -4.00 13.42
N GLN A 2 -20.96 -2.88 14.09
CA GLN A 2 -22.08 -1.98 13.93
C GLN A 2 -22.05 -1.30 12.56
N ALA A 3 -23.24 -0.98 12.03
CA ALA A 3 -23.36 -0.38 10.70
C ALA A 3 -22.61 0.96 10.59
N GLU A 4 -22.70 1.79 11.63
CA GLU A 4 -22.00 3.08 11.69
C GLU A 4 -20.48 2.91 11.68
N GLU A 5 -19.98 1.94 12.44
CA GLU A 5 -18.56 1.62 12.50
C GLU A 5 -18.04 1.14 11.15
N ARG A 6 -18.79 0.25 10.50
CA ARG A 6 -18.46 -0.26 9.17
C ARG A 6 -18.41 0.88 8.14
N LYS A 7 -19.38 1.78 8.19
CA LYS A 7 -19.44 2.94 7.29
C LYS A 7 -18.21 3.82 7.45
N LYS A 8 -17.81 4.10 8.70
CA LYS A 8 -16.61 4.90 8.98
C LYS A 8 -15.34 4.25 8.43
N LEU A 9 -15.20 2.94 8.58
CA LEU A 9 -14.04 2.21 8.08
C LEU A 9 -13.98 2.25 6.55
N ILE A 10 -15.12 2.10 5.88
CA ILE A 10 -15.19 2.20 4.42
C ILE A 10 -14.82 3.60 3.95
N GLU A 11 -15.29 4.63 4.65
CA GLU A 11 -14.95 6.02 4.31
C GLU A 11 -13.46 6.30 4.48
N LEU A 12 -12.85 5.81 5.56
CA LEU A 12 -11.40 5.94 5.78
C LEU A 12 -10.62 5.25 4.67
N TYR A 13 -11.02 4.05 4.30
CA TYR A 13 -10.35 3.29 3.24
C TYR A 13 -10.45 4.01 1.90
N SER A 14 -11.64 4.47 1.52
CA SER A 14 -11.84 5.15 0.24
C SER A 14 -11.17 6.53 0.17
N GLY A 15 -10.84 7.13 1.31
CA GLY A 15 -10.08 8.39 1.35
C GLY A 15 -8.57 8.22 1.22
N GLY A 16 -8.06 6.99 1.18
CA GLY A 16 -6.62 6.70 1.19
C GLY A 16 -5.86 7.31 0.01
N TYR A 17 -6.39 7.20 -1.20
CA TYR A 17 -5.75 7.77 -2.39
C TYR A 17 -5.56 9.29 -2.24
N ALA A 18 -6.60 10.00 -1.85
CA ALA A 18 -6.54 11.45 -1.70
C ALA A 18 -5.53 11.86 -0.62
N ALA A 19 -5.47 11.12 0.48
CA ALA A 19 -4.51 11.38 1.55
C ALA A 19 -3.07 11.23 1.08
N VAL A 20 -2.77 10.16 0.33
CA VAL A 20 -1.44 9.93 -0.23
C VAL A 20 -1.09 10.99 -1.27
N ALA A 21 -2.02 11.29 -2.18
CA ALA A 21 -1.81 12.28 -3.22
C ALA A 21 -1.52 13.66 -2.61
N GLU A 22 -2.25 14.05 -1.57
CA GLU A 22 -2.03 15.31 -0.88
C GLU A 22 -0.66 15.35 -0.22
N ALA A 23 -0.28 14.26 0.46
CA ALA A 23 1.03 14.16 1.11
C ALA A 23 2.20 14.29 0.14
N LEU A 24 2.01 13.87 -1.12
CA LEU A 24 3.05 13.90 -2.16
C LEU A 24 3.03 15.17 -3.02
N LEU A 25 2.11 16.09 -2.77
CA LEU A 25 1.80 17.18 -3.68
C LEU A 25 3.01 18.05 -4.06
N LYS A 26 3.93 18.31 -3.14
CA LYS A 26 5.09 19.17 -3.35
C LYS A 26 6.41 18.50 -3.05
N ILE A 27 6.43 17.17 -3.10
CA ILE A 27 7.66 16.44 -2.78
C ILE A 27 8.68 16.61 -3.91
N THR A 28 9.93 16.81 -3.55
CA THR A 28 11.04 16.89 -4.53
C THR A 28 11.56 15.48 -4.82
N PRO A 29 12.26 15.28 -5.97
CA PRO A 29 12.90 14.00 -6.25
C PRO A 29 13.87 13.56 -5.16
N GLU A 30 14.59 14.49 -4.56
CA GLU A 30 15.53 14.20 -3.47
C GLU A 30 14.78 13.69 -2.23
N GLU A 31 13.67 14.33 -1.88
CA GLU A 31 12.85 13.91 -0.76
C GLU A 31 12.20 12.54 -1.01
N LEU A 32 11.80 12.29 -2.26
CA LEU A 32 11.17 11.04 -2.66
C LEU A 32 12.11 9.84 -2.46
N ASP A 33 13.39 10.02 -2.73
CA ASP A 33 14.39 8.95 -2.66
C ASP A 33 15.20 8.94 -1.37
N PHE A 34 14.99 9.91 -0.49
CA PHE A 34 15.74 10.00 0.75
C PHE A 34 15.42 8.81 1.66
N LYS A 35 16.48 8.20 2.19
CA LYS A 35 16.37 7.13 3.19
C LYS A 35 17.00 7.61 4.49
N PRO A 36 16.24 7.66 5.60
CA PRO A 36 16.82 8.06 6.90
C PRO A 36 17.98 7.18 7.32
N ASP A 37 17.94 5.89 6.97
CA ASP A 37 19.05 4.95 7.12
C ASP A 37 18.83 3.77 6.16
N GLN A 38 19.80 2.85 6.10
CA GLN A 38 19.73 1.72 5.16
C GLN A 38 18.60 0.74 5.44
N LYS A 39 18.05 0.75 6.64
CA LYS A 39 16.99 -0.17 7.06
C LYS A 39 15.59 0.41 6.87
N ARG A 40 15.50 1.69 6.56
CA ARG A 40 14.22 2.37 6.37
C ARG A 40 13.95 2.62 4.90
N TRP A 41 12.69 2.53 4.55
CA TRP A 41 12.26 2.78 3.17
C TRP A 41 12.23 4.27 2.87
N SER A 42 12.48 4.59 1.60
CA SER A 42 12.21 5.90 1.05
C SER A 42 10.71 6.07 0.81
N VAL A 43 10.27 7.31 0.59
CA VAL A 43 8.88 7.60 0.25
C VAL A 43 8.48 6.87 -1.04
N ARG A 44 9.37 6.81 -2.04
CA ARG A 44 9.13 6.09 -3.28
C ARG A 44 8.83 4.61 -3.03
N GLU A 45 9.63 3.97 -2.21
CA GLU A 45 9.43 2.55 -1.86
C GLU A 45 8.12 2.34 -1.12
N ILE A 46 7.75 3.25 -0.22
CA ILE A 46 6.48 3.20 0.51
C ILE A 46 5.30 3.29 -0.45
N VAL A 47 5.34 4.21 -1.42
CA VAL A 47 4.25 4.37 -2.38
C VAL A 47 4.08 3.12 -3.24
N HIS A 48 5.17 2.53 -3.70
CA HIS A 48 5.10 1.28 -4.45
C HIS A 48 4.61 0.11 -3.59
N HIS A 49 5.01 0.08 -2.32
CA HIS A 49 4.49 -0.91 -1.38
C HIS A 49 2.97 -0.76 -1.22
N LEU A 50 2.46 0.47 -1.15
CA LEU A 50 1.02 0.70 -1.04
C LEU A 50 0.29 0.16 -2.27
N ALA A 51 0.86 0.28 -3.45
CA ALA A 51 0.29 -0.29 -4.68
C ALA A 51 0.25 -1.82 -4.62
N ASP A 52 1.33 -2.45 -4.16
CA ASP A 52 1.38 -3.91 -3.99
C ASP A 52 0.35 -4.36 -2.94
N SER A 53 0.22 -3.60 -1.87
CA SER A 53 -0.74 -3.86 -0.80
C SER A 53 -2.19 -3.80 -1.31
N GLU A 54 -2.51 -2.80 -2.14
CA GLU A 54 -3.84 -2.66 -2.74
C GLU A 54 -4.16 -3.81 -3.68
N MET A 55 -3.20 -4.22 -4.50
CA MET A 55 -3.35 -5.35 -5.41
C MET A 55 -3.62 -6.64 -4.65
N THR A 56 -2.86 -6.88 -3.59
CA THR A 56 -3.02 -8.05 -2.73
C THR A 56 -4.35 -8.02 -2.00
N ALA A 57 -4.76 -6.86 -1.50
CA ALA A 57 -6.05 -6.68 -0.82
C ALA A 57 -7.22 -6.96 -1.76
N ALA A 58 -7.13 -6.52 -3.01
CA ALA A 58 -8.18 -6.76 -4.01
C ALA A 58 -8.39 -8.27 -4.24
N VAL A 59 -7.30 -9.02 -4.36
CA VAL A 59 -7.37 -10.49 -4.52
C VAL A 59 -7.97 -11.13 -3.27
N ARG A 60 -7.51 -10.74 -2.08
CA ARG A 60 -8.01 -11.29 -0.82
C ARG A 60 -9.49 -11.04 -0.62
N LEU A 61 -9.96 -9.82 -0.92
CA LEU A 61 -11.37 -9.48 -0.80
C LEU A 61 -12.22 -10.30 -1.77
N ARG A 62 -11.74 -10.52 -2.99
CA ARG A 62 -12.44 -11.36 -3.96
C ARG A 62 -12.53 -12.79 -3.50
N LEU A 63 -11.48 -13.33 -2.92
CA LEU A 63 -11.49 -14.69 -2.36
C LEU A 63 -12.47 -14.82 -1.20
N LEU A 64 -12.52 -13.83 -0.32
CA LEU A 64 -13.45 -13.83 0.81
C LEU A 64 -14.91 -13.82 0.39
N VAL A 65 -15.22 -13.15 -0.73
CA VAL A 65 -16.57 -13.08 -1.26
C VAL A 65 -16.93 -14.33 -2.06
N ALA A 66 -15.99 -14.86 -2.83
CA ALA A 66 -16.25 -15.92 -3.80
C ALA A 66 -16.12 -17.34 -3.23
N GLN A 67 -15.43 -17.52 -2.13
CA GLN A 67 -15.13 -18.84 -1.58
C GLN A 67 -15.50 -18.93 -0.11
N ASP A 68 -15.91 -20.15 0.31
CA ASP A 68 -16.06 -20.46 1.72
C ASP A 68 -14.69 -20.81 2.28
N ARG A 69 -14.27 -20.16 3.38
CA ARG A 69 -13.01 -20.42 4.06
C ARG A 69 -11.78 -20.39 3.12
N PRO A 70 -11.57 -19.30 2.40
CA PRO A 70 -10.42 -19.20 1.51
C PRO A 70 -9.10 -19.20 2.28
N THR A 71 -8.05 -19.70 1.64
CA THR A 71 -6.70 -19.55 2.15
C THR A 71 -6.16 -18.20 1.66
N LEU A 72 -5.77 -17.35 2.60
CA LEU A 72 -5.17 -16.06 2.27
C LEU A 72 -3.66 -16.15 2.42
N HIS A 73 -2.94 -15.85 1.34
CA HIS A 73 -1.50 -15.89 1.33
C HIS A 73 -0.92 -14.52 1.69
N GLY A 74 0.07 -14.53 2.58
CA GLY A 74 0.87 -13.35 2.83
C GLY A 74 1.94 -13.18 1.75
N TYR A 75 2.59 -12.02 1.74
CA TYR A 75 3.75 -11.82 0.90
C TYR A 75 4.83 -11.09 1.69
N ASP A 76 6.09 -11.32 1.30
CA ASP A 76 7.22 -10.68 1.95
C ASP A 76 7.46 -9.33 1.31
N GLN A 77 7.05 -8.27 2.00
CA GLN A 77 7.13 -6.90 1.45
C GLN A 77 8.57 -6.43 1.24
N ASP A 78 9.51 -6.91 2.04
CA ASP A 78 10.92 -6.55 1.86
C ASP A 78 11.51 -7.23 0.63
N GLU A 79 11.15 -8.49 0.38
CA GLU A 79 11.54 -9.19 -0.83
C GLU A 79 10.92 -8.56 -2.08
N PHE A 80 9.65 -8.12 -2.00
CA PHE A 80 9.02 -7.39 -3.09
C PHE A 80 9.76 -6.09 -3.37
N ALA A 81 10.09 -5.32 -2.33
CA ALA A 81 10.83 -4.08 -2.50
C ALA A 81 12.20 -4.32 -3.13
N ARG A 82 12.90 -5.37 -2.70
CA ARG A 82 14.22 -5.71 -3.20
C ARG A 82 14.18 -6.26 -4.63
N ARG A 83 13.32 -7.24 -4.87
CA ARG A 83 13.28 -7.95 -6.16
C ARG A 83 12.62 -7.18 -7.27
N LEU A 84 11.65 -6.32 -6.92
CA LEU A 84 10.96 -5.48 -7.89
C LEU A 84 11.63 -4.11 -8.06
N TYR A 85 12.73 -3.85 -7.33
CA TYR A 85 13.49 -2.59 -7.41
C TYR A 85 12.59 -1.37 -7.23
N LEU A 86 11.80 -1.35 -6.16
CA LEU A 86 10.78 -0.30 -5.96
C LEU A 86 11.36 1.10 -5.95
N SER A 87 12.64 1.25 -5.52
CA SER A 87 13.32 2.54 -5.55
C SER A 87 13.66 3.03 -6.96
N LEU A 88 13.66 2.13 -7.95
CA LEU A 88 14.00 2.43 -9.34
C LEU A 88 12.77 2.58 -10.24
N ILE A 89 11.61 2.17 -9.77
CA ILE A 89 10.37 2.26 -10.56
C ILE A 89 9.87 3.70 -10.50
N HIS A 90 9.50 4.25 -11.64
CA HIS A 90 8.94 5.59 -11.72
C HIS A 90 7.48 5.59 -11.30
N ILE A 91 7.13 6.55 -10.49
CA ILE A 91 5.77 6.72 -9.98
C ILE A 91 4.94 7.53 -10.95
#